data_3e0651c3e00ff66d6b930b670a6c6704
#
_entry.id   3e0651c3e00ff66d6b930b670a6c6704
#
_cell.length_a   1.000
_cell.length_b   1.000
_cell.length_c   1.000
_cell.angle_alpha   90.00
_cell.angle_beta   90.00
_cell.angle_gamma   90.00
#
_symmetry.space_group_name_H-M   'P 1'
#
loop_
_entity.id
_entity.type
_entity.pdbx_description
1 polymer ?
#
loop_
_entity_poly.entity_id
_entity_poly.type
_entity_poly.pdbx_seq_one_letter_code
_entity_poly.pdbx_strand_id
1 'polypeptide(L)'
;KDETDYAPYLIHNEALDFLRENKDTTFFMWYTSVLPHAELKVPQHELELFVGKSELEEEKSYQGCDDGEYYKNGGYGSQQYTHAAFASMVSVLDRQVGEISALVDSLGIADNTIIVFTSDNGPHLEGGADPDFFDSNGELRGYKRDLYEGGIRVPMIVKWNDVIEKGTKSDHISAF
;
A
#
# COMPACT_ATOMS: atom_id res chain seq x y z
N LYS A 1 -6.97 -21.69 -5.54
CA LYS A 1 -5.87 -21.19 -4.68
C LYS A 1 -6.48 -20.83 -3.34
N ASP A 2 -5.86 -21.24 -2.27
CA ASP A 2 -6.28 -20.91 -0.93
C ASP A 2 -6.09 -19.40 -0.68
N GLU A 3 -7.02 -18.72 -0.04
CA GLU A 3 -6.91 -17.29 0.30
C GLU A 3 -5.70 -17.00 1.20
N THR A 4 -5.17 -18.03 1.86
CA THR A 4 -3.93 -17.96 2.66
C THR A 4 -2.67 -17.72 1.84
N ASP A 5 -2.71 -17.95 0.51
CA ASP A 5 -1.57 -17.75 -0.41
C ASP A 5 -1.47 -16.32 -0.96
N TYR A 6 -2.16 -15.36 -0.36
CA TYR A 6 -2.08 -13.96 -0.76
C TYR A 6 -0.72 -13.36 -0.34
N ALA A 7 0.12 -13.05 -1.33
CA ALA A 7 1.49 -12.61 -1.09
C ALA A 7 1.64 -11.45 -0.10
N PRO A 8 0.79 -10.38 -0.11
CA PRO A 8 0.87 -9.33 0.89
C PRO A 8 0.69 -9.81 2.33
N TYR A 9 -0.11 -10.86 2.57
CA TYR A 9 -0.25 -11.44 3.91
C TYR A 9 0.98 -12.23 4.31
N LEU A 10 1.55 -13.00 3.39
CA LEU A 10 2.76 -13.78 3.67
C LEU A 10 3.95 -12.86 4.00
N ILE A 11 4.16 -11.83 3.18
CA ILE A 11 5.22 -10.83 3.40
C ILE A 11 5.01 -10.11 4.74
N HIS A 12 3.77 -9.77 5.07
CA HIS A 12 3.43 -9.10 6.31
C HIS A 12 3.73 -9.98 7.54
N ASN A 13 3.35 -11.26 7.49
CA ASN A 13 3.64 -12.19 8.58
C ASN A 13 5.15 -12.33 8.83
N GLU A 14 5.96 -12.45 7.77
CA GLU A 14 7.41 -12.46 7.88
C GLU A 14 7.97 -11.16 8.51
N ALA A 15 7.39 -10.01 8.17
CA ALA A 15 7.79 -8.74 8.79
C ALA A 15 7.47 -8.69 10.28
N LEU A 16 6.30 -9.20 10.70
CA LEU A 16 5.93 -9.29 12.12
C LEU A 16 6.84 -10.27 12.88
N ASP A 17 7.18 -11.40 12.28
CA ASP A 17 8.08 -12.38 12.89
C ASP A 17 9.50 -11.82 13.00
N PHE A 18 9.99 -11.14 11.96
CA PHE A 18 11.28 -10.42 12.03
C PHE A 18 11.34 -9.45 13.21
N LEU A 19 10.29 -8.66 13.46
CA LEU A 19 10.26 -7.74 14.60
C LEU A 19 10.30 -8.46 15.95
N ARG A 20 9.56 -9.59 16.08
CA ARG A 20 9.58 -10.41 17.31
C ARG A 20 10.96 -11.00 17.60
N GLU A 21 11.61 -11.51 16.57
CA GLU A 21 12.92 -12.15 16.68
C GLU A 21 14.05 -11.18 16.96
N ASN A 22 13.94 -9.93 16.50
CA ASN A 22 15.01 -8.93 16.57
C ASN A 22 14.78 -7.81 17.59
N LYS A 23 13.73 -7.90 18.42
CA LYS A 23 13.36 -6.85 19.39
C LYS A 23 14.48 -6.45 20.39
N ASP A 24 15.39 -7.36 20.67
CA ASP A 24 16.50 -7.17 21.62
C ASP A 24 17.82 -6.76 20.93
N THR A 25 17.79 -6.52 19.62
CA THR A 25 18.97 -6.16 18.82
C THR A 25 18.73 -4.87 18.01
N THR A 26 19.81 -4.26 17.53
CA THR A 26 19.69 -3.17 16.55
C THR A 26 19.36 -3.76 15.19
N PHE A 27 18.29 -3.26 14.57
CA PHE A 27 17.87 -3.74 13.25
C PHE A 27 17.53 -2.58 12.30
N PHE A 28 17.51 -2.90 11.03
CA PHE A 28 16.92 -2.10 9.96
C PHE A 28 16.00 -2.99 9.13
N MET A 29 14.73 -2.63 9.04
CA MET A 29 13.75 -3.35 8.25
C MET A 29 13.27 -2.49 7.08
N TRP A 30 13.45 -2.98 5.86
CA TRP A 30 12.87 -2.38 4.67
C TRP A 30 11.68 -3.23 4.22
N TYR A 31 10.48 -2.79 4.58
CA TYR A 31 9.24 -3.46 4.23
C TYR A 31 8.67 -2.89 2.92
N THR A 32 8.93 -3.58 1.82
CA THR A 32 8.47 -3.19 0.48
C THR A 32 7.11 -3.83 0.18
N SER A 33 6.03 -3.16 0.59
CA SER A 33 4.69 -3.61 0.23
C SER A 33 4.46 -3.46 -1.28
N VAL A 34 3.82 -4.46 -1.89
CA VAL A 34 3.37 -4.39 -3.28
C VAL A 34 2.01 -3.70 -3.42
N LEU A 35 1.33 -3.42 -2.29
CA LEU A 35 0.04 -2.75 -2.28
C LEU A 35 0.21 -1.24 -2.41
N PRO A 36 -0.68 -0.56 -3.13
CA PRO A 36 -1.81 -1.03 -3.93
C PRO A 36 -1.49 -1.17 -5.43
N HIS A 37 -0.30 -1.62 -5.82
CA HIS A 37 0.08 -1.80 -7.22
C HIS A 37 -0.79 -2.85 -7.92
N ALA A 38 -1.01 -2.71 -9.22
CA ALA A 38 -1.63 -3.77 -10.04
C ALA A 38 -0.77 -5.05 -9.94
N GLU A 39 -1.34 -6.20 -9.98
CA GLU A 39 -2.71 -6.60 -10.31
C GLU A 39 -3.68 -6.24 -9.18
N LEU A 40 -4.83 -5.63 -9.50
CA LEU A 40 -5.84 -5.23 -8.51
C LEU A 40 -6.61 -6.45 -8.01
N LYS A 41 -5.93 -7.29 -7.24
CA LYS A 41 -6.50 -8.51 -6.66
C LYS A 41 -6.31 -8.53 -5.15
N VAL A 42 -7.39 -8.87 -4.48
CA VAL A 42 -7.44 -9.10 -3.03
C VAL A 42 -8.23 -10.39 -2.77
N PRO A 43 -8.10 -11.01 -1.59
CA PRO A 43 -8.99 -12.07 -1.16
C PRO A 43 -10.46 -11.65 -1.25
N GLN A 44 -11.34 -12.61 -1.53
CA GLN A 44 -12.76 -12.34 -1.75
C GLN A 44 -13.42 -11.63 -0.56
N HIS A 45 -13.10 -12.03 0.64
CA HIS A 45 -13.64 -11.42 1.86
C HIS A 45 -13.24 -9.94 2.04
N GLU A 46 -12.06 -9.53 1.56
CA GLU A 46 -11.63 -8.13 1.56
C GLU A 46 -12.37 -7.33 0.48
N LEU A 47 -12.54 -7.91 -0.71
CA LEU A 47 -13.25 -7.27 -1.81
C LEU A 47 -14.73 -7.00 -1.45
N GLU A 48 -15.37 -7.95 -0.81
CA GLU A 48 -16.78 -7.87 -0.40
C GLU A 48 -17.07 -6.73 0.58
N LEU A 49 -16.06 -6.26 1.30
CA LEU A 49 -16.21 -5.09 2.18
C LEU A 49 -16.47 -3.78 1.41
N PHE A 50 -16.13 -3.75 0.13
CA PHE A 50 -16.17 -2.52 -0.68
C PHE A 50 -17.11 -2.61 -1.89
N VAL A 51 -17.40 -3.79 -2.41
CA VAL A 51 -18.34 -3.96 -3.53
C VAL A 51 -19.73 -3.43 -3.15
N GLY A 52 -20.30 -2.60 -4.01
CA GLY A 52 -21.64 -2.03 -3.85
C GLY A 52 -21.72 -0.88 -2.84
N LYS A 53 -20.60 -0.35 -2.37
CA LYS A 53 -20.63 0.88 -1.56
C LYS A 53 -20.94 2.10 -2.41
N SER A 54 -21.81 2.98 -1.92
CA SER A 54 -22.26 4.17 -2.64
C SER A 54 -21.13 5.13 -2.99
N GLU A 55 -20.10 5.19 -2.18
CA GLU A 55 -18.91 6.00 -2.41
C GLU A 55 -18.07 5.51 -3.60
N LEU A 56 -18.37 4.31 -4.10
CA LEU A 56 -17.70 3.66 -5.24
C LEU A 56 -18.68 3.41 -6.39
N GLU A 57 -19.78 4.16 -6.50
CA GLU A 57 -20.86 3.94 -7.48
C GLU A 57 -20.40 4.02 -8.95
N GLU A 58 -19.33 4.76 -9.24
CA GLU A 58 -18.74 4.80 -10.59
C GLU A 58 -17.84 3.58 -10.86
N GLU A 59 -18.23 2.43 -10.35
CA GLU A 59 -17.45 1.20 -10.47
C GLU A 59 -17.11 0.89 -11.92
N LYS A 60 -15.86 0.61 -12.16
CA LYS A 60 -15.33 0.24 -13.46
C LYS A 60 -14.88 -1.21 -13.46
N SER A 61 -14.78 -1.77 -14.66
CA SER A 61 -14.13 -3.06 -14.87
C SER A 61 -12.90 -2.88 -15.75
N TYR A 62 -11.89 -3.69 -15.48
CA TYR A 62 -10.71 -3.81 -16.32
C TYR A 62 -10.69 -5.19 -16.98
N GLN A 63 -10.64 -5.20 -18.31
CA GLN A 63 -10.46 -6.42 -19.08
C GLN A 63 -8.98 -6.62 -19.38
N GLY A 64 -8.37 -7.48 -18.64
CA GLY A 64 -6.96 -7.85 -18.78
C GLY A 64 -6.78 -9.17 -19.52
N CYS A 65 -5.68 -9.85 -19.23
CA CYS A 65 -5.32 -11.14 -19.79
C CYS A 65 -5.11 -12.11 -18.62
N ASP A 66 -6.01 -13.06 -18.42
CA ASP A 66 -5.98 -13.96 -17.28
C ASP A 66 -5.16 -15.24 -17.53
N ASP A 67 -4.73 -15.44 -18.78
CA ASP A 67 -3.89 -16.57 -19.19
C ASP A 67 -2.99 -16.23 -20.40
N GLY A 68 -2.29 -17.25 -20.93
CA GLY A 68 -1.47 -17.12 -22.14
C GLY A 68 -0.13 -16.42 -21.94
N GLU A 69 0.54 -16.15 -23.07
CA GLU A 69 1.91 -15.62 -23.07
C GLU A 69 1.98 -14.18 -22.54
N TYR A 70 0.98 -13.35 -22.83
CA TYR A 70 0.97 -11.97 -22.32
C TYR A 70 0.89 -11.91 -20.80
N TYR A 71 0.03 -12.72 -20.20
CA TYR A 71 -0.09 -12.82 -18.74
C TYR A 71 1.19 -13.37 -18.10
N LYS A 72 1.76 -14.42 -18.68
CA LYS A 72 3.04 -15.00 -18.21
C LYS A 72 4.21 -14.01 -18.28
N ASN A 73 4.16 -13.06 -19.22
CA ASN A 73 5.18 -12.03 -19.40
C ASN A 73 4.87 -10.73 -18.64
N GLY A 74 4.03 -10.77 -17.62
CA GLY A 74 3.73 -9.65 -16.73
C GLY A 74 2.53 -8.79 -17.11
N GLY A 75 1.63 -9.32 -17.95
CA GLY A 75 0.32 -8.69 -18.18
C GLY A 75 -0.57 -8.80 -16.94
N TYR A 76 -1.46 -7.81 -16.74
CA TYR A 76 -2.37 -7.78 -15.61
C TYR A 76 -3.65 -8.57 -15.89
N GLY A 77 -4.14 -9.29 -14.89
CA GLY A 77 -5.41 -10.00 -14.94
C GLY A 77 -6.62 -9.07 -14.89
N SER A 78 -7.76 -9.62 -15.30
CA SER A 78 -9.05 -8.89 -15.31
C SER A 78 -9.53 -8.60 -13.88
N GLN A 79 -10.19 -7.46 -13.70
CA GLN A 79 -10.87 -7.07 -12.47
C GLN A 79 -12.24 -6.48 -12.77
N GLN A 80 -13.27 -7.10 -12.23
CA GLN A 80 -14.66 -6.67 -12.44
C GLN A 80 -14.99 -5.39 -11.64
N TYR A 81 -14.39 -5.23 -10.46
CA TYR A 81 -14.66 -4.16 -9.50
C TYR A 81 -13.37 -3.42 -9.18
N THR A 82 -12.88 -2.59 -10.10
CA THR A 82 -11.55 -1.97 -9.96
C THR A 82 -11.47 -0.98 -8.80
N HIS A 83 -12.53 -0.18 -8.57
CA HIS A 83 -12.58 0.77 -7.47
C HIS A 83 -12.64 0.05 -6.12
N ALA A 84 -13.52 -0.94 -5.98
CA ALA A 84 -13.63 -1.74 -4.77
C ALA A 84 -12.33 -2.50 -4.48
N ALA A 85 -11.69 -3.07 -5.50
CA ALA A 85 -10.43 -3.79 -5.35
C ALA A 85 -9.29 -2.85 -4.90
N PHE A 86 -9.17 -1.67 -5.50
CA PHE A 86 -8.16 -0.69 -5.10
C PHE A 86 -8.40 -0.19 -3.67
N ALA A 87 -9.62 0.16 -3.31
CA ALA A 87 -9.97 0.55 -1.93
C ALA A 87 -9.68 -0.56 -0.91
N SER A 88 -9.96 -1.83 -1.26
CA SER A 88 -9.59 -2.99 -0.46
C SER A 88 -8.09 -3.10 -0.25
N MET A 89 -7.30 -2.95 -1.31
CA MET A 89 -5.84 -3.02 -1.24
C MET A 89 -5.26 -1.94 -0.31
N VAL A 90 -5.78 -0.72 -0.42
CA VAL A 90 -5.38 0.38 0.48
C VAL A 90 -5.77 0.09 1.92
N SER A 91 -6.97 -0.47 2.16
CA SER A 91 -7.42 -0.86 3.50
C SER A 91 -6.55 -1.96 4.12
N VAL A 92 -6.14 -2.95 3.31
CA VAL A 92 -5.21 -4.00 3.75
C VAL A 92 -3.85 -3.39 4.12
N LEU A 93 -3.33 -2.49 3.30
CA LEU A 93 -2.06 -1.80 3.56
C LEU A 93 -2.13 -0.99 4.87
N ASP A 94 -3.18 -0.20 5.06
CA ASP A 94 -3.39 0.60 6.27
C ASP A 94 -3.43 -0.28 7.54
N ARG A 95 -4.16 -1.39 7.48
CA ARG A 95 -4.22 -2.37 8.58
C ARG A 95 -2.83 -2.96 8.88
N GLN A 96 -2.06 -3.33 7.86
CA GLN A 96 -0.70 -3.86 8.03
C GLN A 96 0.25 -2.85 8.69
N VAL A 97 0.18 -1.58 8.32
CA VAL A 97 0.94 -0.51 8.98
C VAL A 97 0.52 -0.35 10.44
N GLY A 98 -0.79 -0.42 10.71
CA GLY A 98 -1.33 -0.40 12.06
C GLY A 98 -0.83 -1.56 12.92
N GLU A 99 -0.81 -2.77 12.38
CA GLU A 99 -0.34 -3.99 13.06
C GLU A 99 1.16 -3.92 13.37
N ILE A 100 2.00 -3.45 12.44
CA ILE A 100 3.43 -3.21 12.68
C ILE A 100 3.62 -2.20 13.81
N SER A 101 2.92 -1.07 13.76
CA SER A 101 3.01 -0.04 14.79
C SER A 101 2.58 -0.57 16.17
N ALA A 102 1.47 -1.30 16.23
CA ALA A 102 0.98 -1.90 17.47
C ALA A 102 1.94 -2.97 18.03
N LEU A 103 2.55 -3.76 17.15
CA LEU A 103 3.54 -4.76 17.56
C LEU A 103 4.79 -4.08 18.16
N VAL A 104 5.32 -3.04 17.53
CA VAL A 104 6.46 -2.26 18.05
C VAL A 104 6.16 -1.69 19.43
N ASP A 105 4.94 -1.16 19.64
CA ASP A 105 4.47 -0.68 20.93
C ASP A 105 4.38 -1.83 21.96
N SER A 106 3.82 -2.98 21.58
CA SER A 106 3.64 -4.14 22.48
C SER A 106 4.95 -4.84 22.87
N LEU A 107 5.95 -4.77 22.00
CA LEU A 107 7.30 -5.29 22.28
C LEU A 107 8.13 -4.37 23.20
N GLY A 108 7.64 -3.16 23.50
CA GLY A 108 8.31 -2.18 24.35
C GLY A 108 9.53 -1.53 23.70
N ILE A 109 9.60 -1.50 22.38
CA ILE A 109 10.73 -0.93 21.62
C ILE A 109 10.38 0.39 20.91
N ALA A 110 9.17 0.90 21.09
CA ALA A 110 8.65 2.07 20.36
C ALA A 110 9.48 3.35 20.58
N ASP A 111 10.01 3.58 21.79
CA ASP A 111 10.78 4.77 22.12
C ASP A 111 12.16 4.78 21.44
N ASN A 112 12.63 3.61 21.02
CA ASN A 112 13.90 3.42 20.33
C ASN A 112 13.75 2.95 18.88
N THR A 113 12.56 3.12 18.29
CA THR A 113 12.26 2.71 16.92
C THR A 113 11.66 3.86 16.12
N ILE A 114 12.25 4.15 14.97
CA ILE A 114 11.71 5.09 13.98
C ILE A 114 10.92 4.28 12.96
N ILE A 115 9.66 4.62 12.74
CA ILE A 115 8.82 4.06 11.67
C ILE A 115 8.65 5.15 10.61
N VAL A 116 9.02 4.84 9.38
CA VAL A 116 8.83 5.72 8.21
C VAL A 116 7.89 5.03 7.25
N PHE A 117 6.80 5.67 6.89
CA PHE A 117 5.90 5.26 5.83
C PHE A 117 5.99 6.23 4.66
N THR A 118 6.20 5.72 3.46
CA THR A 118 6.24 6.51 2.22
C THR A 118 5.92 5.62 1.03
N SER A 119 5.88 6.18 -0.16
CA SER A 119 5.73 5.47 -1.44
C SER A 119 6.95 5.70 -2.31
N ASP A 120 7.21 4.80 -3.24
CA ASP A 120 8.30 4.88 -4.20
C ASP A 120 7.99 5.79 -5.40
N ASN A 121 6.69 6.01 -5.69
CA ASN A 121 6.21 6.88 -6.76
C ASN A 121 4.78 7.34 -6.52
N GLY A 122 4.33 8.30 -7.32
CA GLY A 122 2.94 8.73 -7.37
C GLY A 122 1.98 7.64 -7.87
N PRO A 123 0.67 7.92 -7.89
CA PRO A 123 -0.35 6.94 -8.26
C PRO A 123 -0.17 6.43 -9.70
N HIS A 124 -0.60 5.20 -9.95
CA HIS A 124 -0.46 4.53 -11.24
C HIS A 124 -1.79 4.36 -11.97
N LEU A 125 -1.72 4.06 -13.27
CA LEU A 125 -2.85 3.82 -14.16
C LEU A 125 -2.95 2.34 -14.61
N GLU A 126 -2.11 1.46 -14.06
CA GLU A 126 -2.02 0.08 -14.50
C GLU A 126 -3.17 -0.78 -13.96
N GLY A 127 -3.56 -1.79 -14.75
CA GLY A 127 -4.48 -2.86 -14.33
C GLY A 127 -5.88 -2.40 -13.95
N GLY A 128 -6.31 -1.23 -14.45
CA GLY A 128 -7.61 -0.64 -14.14
C GLY A 128 -7.63 0.28 -12.91
N ALA A 129 -6.49 0.61 -12.33
CA ALA A 129 -6.41 1.66 -11.31
C ALA A 129 -6.90 3.00 -11.87
N ASP A 130 -7.64 3.74 -11.05
CA ASP A 130 -8.29 4.99 -11.41
C ASP A 130 -7.91 6.12 -10.41
N PRO A 131 -6.72 6.71 -10.59
CA PRO A 131 -6.27 7.76 -9.69
C PRO A 131 -7.10 9.04 -9.77
N ASP A 132 -7.79 9.30 -10.89
CA ASP A 132 -8.69 10.46 -11.03
C ASP A 132 -9.95 10.28 -10.17
N PHE A 133 -10.52 9.09 -10.16
CA PHE A 133 -11.67 8.78 -9.30
C PHE A 133 -11.35 8.97 -7.81
N PHE A 134 -10.17 8.52 -7.39
CA PHE A 134 -9.73 8.60 -6.00
C PHE A 134 -9.05 9.92 -5.63
N ASP A 135 -8.87 10.85 -6.58
CA ASP A 135 -8.09 12.09 -6.38
C ASP A 135 -6.71 11.81 -5.74
N SER A 136 -6.06 10.76 -6.20
CA SER A 136 -4.90 10.15 -5.53
C SER A 136 -3.65 11.04 -5.51
N ASN A 137 -3.54 11.98 -6.44
CA ASN A 137 -2.45 12.97 -6.54
C ASN A 137 -2.91 14.39 -6.17
N GLY A 138 -4.20 14.57 -5.79
CA GLY A 138 -4.76 15.87 -5.45
C GLY A 138 -4.54 16.89 -6.56
N GLU A 139 -4.09 18.09 -6.20
CA GLU A 139 -3.82 19.16 -7.17
C GLU A 139 -2.54 18.95 -8.00
N LEU A 140 -1.76 17.91 -7.73
CA LEU A 140 -0.49 17.69 -8.40
C LEU A 140 -0.69 17.06 -9.77
N ARG A 141 -0.04 17.62 -10.79
CA ARG A 141 -0.10 17.11 -12.15
C ARG A 141 0.74 15.83 -12.30
N GLY A 142 0.20 14.85 -13.04
CA GLY A 142 0.91 13.65 -13.48
C GLY A 142 0.74 12.46 -12.55
N TYR A 143 1.18 11.30 -13.05
CA TYR A 143 1.09 9.99 -12.41
C TYR A 143 2.44 9.30 -12.45
N LYS A 144 2.53 8.11 -11.88
CA LYS A 144 3.71 7.23 -12.01
C LYS A 144 4.28 7.27 -13.44
N ARG A 145 5.59 7.43 -13.57
CA ARG A 145 6.41 7.62 -14.79
C ARG A 145 6.43 9.03 -15.34
N ASP A 146 5.56 9.93 -14.90
CA ASP A 146 5.66 11.34 -15.25
C ASP A 146 6.73 12.03 -14.41
N LEU A 147 7.45 13.00 -15.01
CA LEU A 147 8.40 13.86 -14.31
C LEU A 147 7.75 15.12 -13.72
N TYR A 148 6.43 15.08 -13.54
CA TYR A 148 5.66 16.09 -12.84
C TYR A 148 5.51 15.71 -11.37
N GLU A 149 5.14 16.69 -10.54
CA GLU A 149 4.99 16.53 -9.09
C GLU A 149 4.09 15.35 -8.69
N GLY A 150 2.98 15.12 -9.42
CA GLY A 150 2.08 13.99 -9.14
C GLY A 150 2.71 12.62 -9.37
N GLY A 151 3.75 12.52 -10.20
CA GLY A 151 4.47 11.27 -10.44
C GLY A 151 5.60 10.99 -9.45
N ILE A 152 6.17 12.04 -8.85
CA ILE A 152 7.39 11.95 -8.03
C ILE A 152 7.20 12.38 -6.58
N ARG A 153 6.26 13.28 -6.29
CA ARG A 153 6.00 13.77 -4.94
C ARG A 153 5.02 12.86 -4.22
N VAL A 154 5.48 12.22 -3.18
CA VAL A 154 4.73 11.25 -2.39
C VAL A 154 4.64 11.68 -0.93
N PRO A 155 3.60 11.24 -0.19
CA PRO A 155 3.52 11.50 1.23
C PRO A 155 4.62 10.75 1.99
N MET A 156 5.12 11.37 3.07
CA MET A 156 5.98 10.72 4.05
C MET A 156 5.43 10.96 5.44
N ILE A 157 5.27 9.88 6.20
CA ILE A 157 4.84 9.92 7.60
C ILE A 157 5.93 9.30 8.45
N VAL A 158 6.33 9.98 9.52
CA VAL A 158 7.35 9.49 10.44
C VAL A 158 6.78 9.44 11.87
N LYS A 159 6.94 8.28 12.51
CA LYS A 159 6.62 8.08 13.93
C LYS A 159 7.90 7.77 14.70
N TRP A 160 8.17 8.56 15.74
CA TRP A 160 9.21 8.27 16.74
C TRP A 160 8.72 8.82 18.09
N ASN A 161 8.37 7.92 18.98
CA ASN A 161 7.80 8.26 20.28
C ASN A 161 8.76 9.17 21.07
N ASP A 162 8.19 10.15 21.77
CA ASP A 162 8.89 11.12 22.62
C ASP A 162 9.98 11.99 21.94
N VAL A 163 10.20 11.80 20.62
CA VAL A 163 11.15 12.60 19.83
C VAL A 163 10.44 13.49 18.82
N ILE A 164 9.42 12.97 18.14
CA ILE A 164 8.62 13.73 17.19
C ILE A 164 7.25 14.01 17.79
N GLU A 165 6.91 15.29 17.93
CA GLU A 165 5.61 15.72 18.43
C GLU A 165 4.50 15.33 17.44
N LYS A 166 3.40 14.77 17.97
CA LYS A 166 2.24 14.36 17.17
C LYS A 166 1.62 15.54 16.42
N GLY A 167 1.33 15.33 15.14
CA GLY A 167 0.71 16.33 14.28
C GLY A 167 1.67 17.41 13.76
N THR A 168 2.96 17.29 14.01
CA THR A 168 3.98 18.14 13.40
C THR A 168 3.98 17.97 11.87
N LYS A 169 4.11 19.08 11.15
CA LYS A 169 4.27 19.11 9.70
C LYS A 169 5.62 19.70 9.35
N SER A 170 6.25 19.22 8.31
CA SER A 170 7.54 19.71 7.81
C SER A 170 7.51 19.83 6.29
N ASP A 171 8.05 20.92 5.78
CA ASP A 171 8.27 21.14 4.34
C ASP A 171 9.68 20.68 3.90
N HIS A 172 10.36 19.87 4.73
CA HIS A 172 11.66 19.33 4.39
C HIS A 172 11.55 18.40 3.18
N ILE A 173 12.36 18.66 2.15
CA ILE A 173 12.41 17.81 0.96
C ILE A 173 13.32 16.62 1.27
N SER A 174 12.78 15.43 1.14
CA SER A 174 13.51 14.17 1.28
C SER A 174 13.45 13.39 -0.03
N ALA A 175 14.48 12.61 -0.29
CA ALA A 175 14.53 11.66 -1.41
C ALA A 175 15.25 10.40 -0.96
N PHE A 176 14.92 9.26 -1.55
CA PHE A 176 15.52 7.95 -1.34
C PHE A 176 15.91 7.30 -2.66
#